data_490948ea59635934512da3556d8f0078
#
_entry.id   490948ea59635934512da3556d8f0078
#
_cell.length_a   1.000
_cell.length_b   1.000
_cell.length_c   1.000
_cell.angle_alpha   90.00
_cell.angle_beta   90.00
_cell.angle_gamma   90.00
#
_symmetry.space_group_name_H-M   'P 1'
#
loop_
_entity.id
_entity.type
_entity.pdbx_description
1 polymer ?
#
loop_
_entity_poly.entity_id
_entity_poly.type
_entity_poly.pdbx_seq_one_letter_code
_entity_poly.pdbx_strand_id
1 'polypeptide(L)'
;MDGPFAEPTNTREAILGAAFRALRKHGYASVTIQRIGDEFDKSPSLVYHHYDGKDDLLVDLMGFLLDEFEASISDSGDPPPVGGGDSQPVDESAPERSARDELDIYLTAAVDPASLDGAYAPDAQFVTVMTELRAQAANDEAYREHFDRSDRVFGEYLERLVREAAAETEAPDGHAAGASPPSVPVEEVVATLQTFATGGMFRWTTTNGGAWVDDSRAGIDGYLERVLPLVETDEAD
;
A
#
# COMPACT_ATOMS: atom_id res chain seq x y z
N MET A 1 5.20 12.37 -14.42
CA MET A 1 4.69 10.99 -14.61
C MET A 1 5.81 10.08 -14.12
N ASP A 2 5.98 10.05 -12.81
CA ASP A 2 7.08 9.35 -12.20
C ASP A 2 6.47 8.22 -11.40
N GLY A 3 6.90 7.03 -11.58
CA GLY A 3 6.39 5.82 -11.00
C GLY A 3 6.95 4.64 -11.77
N PRO A 4 6.62 3.41 -11.42
CA PRO A 4 7.20 2.21 -12.01
C PRO A 4 7.02 2.12 -13.54
N PHE A 5 6.23 3.01 -14.15
CA PHE A 5 5.97 3.06 -15.60
C PHE A 5 6.56 4.30 -16.30
N ALA A 6 7.45 5.06 -15.66
CA ALA A 6 8.04 6.26 -16.24
C ALA A 6 8.91 5.95 -17.47
N GLU A 7 9.71 4.89 -17.41
CA GLU A 7 10.57 4.41 -18.49
C GLU A 7 10.38 2.90 -18.73
N PRO A 8 9.33 2.50 -19.47
CA PRO A 8 9.08 1.09 -19.72
C PRO A 8 10.21 0.47 -20.55
N THR A 9 10.81 -0.59 -20.06
CA THR A 9 11.95 -1.28 -20.68
C THR A 9 11.53 -2.22 -21.81
N ASN A 10 10.26 -2.61 -21.86
CA ASN A 10 9.72 -3.53 -22.85
C ASN A 10 8.25 -3.24 -23.18
N THR A 11 7.70 -3.99 -24.14
CA THR A 11 6.32 -3.80 -24.60
C THR A 11 5.29 -4.15 -23.51
N ARG A 12 5.54 -5.19 -22.69
CA ARG A 12 4.65 -5.58 -21.58
C ARG A 12 4.52 -4.43 -20.58
N GLU A 13 5.62 -3.88 -20.10
CA GLU A 13 5.60 -2.74 -19.17
C GLU A 13 4.92 -1.51 -19.77
N ALA A 14 5.12 -1.22 -21.04
CA ALA A 14 4.42 -0.13 -21.72
C ALA A 14 2.89 -0.36 -21.78
N ILE A 15 2.44 -1.60 -21.96
CA ILE A 15 1.01 -1.96 -21.90
C ILE A 15 0.48 -1.85 -20.46
N LEU A 16 1.22 -2.34 -19.47
CA LEU A 16 0.85 -2.25 -18.06
C LEU A 16 0.73 -0.77 -17.62
N GLY A 17 1.64 0.08 -18.04
CA GLY A 17 1.57 1.52 -17.80
C GLY A 17 0.34 2.18 -18.45
N ALA A 18 -0.01 1.79 -19.66
CA ALA A 18 -1.24 2.26 -20.32
C ALA A 18 -2.50 1.75 -19.58
N ALA A 19 -2.50 0.50 -19.12
CA ALA A 19 -3.58 -0.07 -18.32
C ALA A 19 -3.75 0.67 -16.99
N PHE A 20 -2.66 0.98 -16.31
CA PHE A 20 -2.65 1.75 -15.07
C PHE A 20 -3.27 3.16 -15.28
N ARG A 21 -2.86 3.88 -16.32
CA ARG A 21 -3.43 5.19 -16.66
C ARG A 21 -4.93 5.11 -17.01
N ALA A 22 -5.32 4.14 -17.85
CA ALA A 22 -6.71 3.93 -18.23
C ALA A 22 -7.58 3.57 -17.02
N LEU A 23 -7.06 2.71 -16.12
CA LEU A 23 -7.76 2.27 -14.92
C LEU A 23 -7.98 3.44 -13.94
N ARG A 24 -6.97 4.27 -13.71
CA ARG A 24 -7.09 5.48 -12.89
C ARG A 24 -8.05 6.50 -13.49
N LYS A 25 -8.10 6.63 -14.80
CA LYS A 25 -8.97 7.61 -15.50
C LYS A 25 -10.42 7.18 -15.57
N HIS A 26 -10.68 5.88 -15.66
CA HIS A 26 -12.02 5.36 -15.98
C HIS A 26 -12.62 4.45 -14.89
N GLY A 27 -11.84 3.99 -13.92
CA GLY A 27 -12.25 2.97 -12.94
C GLY A 27 -12.39 1.57 -13.56
N TYR A 28 -12.46 0.54 -12.72
CA TYR A 28 -12.55 -0.86 -13.17
C TYR A 28 -13.79 -1.14 -14.03
N ALA A 29 -14.95 -0.61 -13.61
CA ALA A 29 -16.21 -0.87 -14.29
C ALA A 29 -16.25 -0.35 -15.73
N SER A 30 -15.50 0.72 -16.03
CA SER A 30 -15.49 1.38 -17.32
C SER A 30 -14.24 1.12 -18.16
N VAL A 31 -13.16 0.55 -17.58
CA VAL A 31 -11.95 0.23 -18.33
C VAL A 31 -12.22 -0.91 -19.34
N THR A 32 -11.67 -0.75 -20.54
CA THR A 32 -11.76 -1.72 -21.63
C THR A 32 -10.41 -1.80 -22.33
N ILE A 33 -10.13 -2.91 -23.04
CA ILE A 33 -8.91 -3.06 -23.85
C ILE A 33 -8.77 -1.89 -24.84
N GLN A 34 -9.87 -1.39 -25.40
CA GLN A 34 -9.82 -0.25 -26.31
C GLN A 34 -9.37 1.03 -25.60
N ARG A 35 -9.90 1.34 -24.39
CA ARG A 35 -9.47 2.49 -23.61
C ARG A 35 -8.03 2.38 -23.14
N ILE A 36 -7.58 1.16 -22.84
CA ILE A 36 -6.16 0.90 -22.59
C ILE A 36 -5.32 1.18 -23.83
N GLY A 37 -5.81 0.73 -25.01
CA GLY A 37 -5.16 1.03 -26.28
C GLY A 37 -5.08 2.52 -26.62
N ASP A 38 -6.05 3.32 -26.18
CA ASP A 38 -6.05 4.78 -26.37
C ASP A 38 -4.98 5.50 -25.52
N GLU A 39 -4.58 4.88 -24.39
CA GLU A 39 -3.46 5.36 -23.52
C GLU A 39 -2.10 4.75 -23.92
N PHE A 40 -2.05 3.96 -25.00
CA PHE A 40 -0.88 3.24 -25.43
C PHE A 40 -0.32 3.84 -26.74
N ASP A 41 0.90 4.33 -26.70
CA ASP A 41 1.55 5.05 -27.84
C ASP A 41 1.84 4.16 -29.06
N LYS A 42 1.55 2.86 -29.00
CA LYS A 42 1.71 1.90 -30.07
C LYS A 42 0.36 1.35 -30.53
N SER A 43 0.36 0.43 -31.50
CA SER A 43 -0.88 -0.14 -32.01
C SER A 43 -1.68 -0.89 -30.93
N PRO A 44 -2.98 -0.60 -30.72
CA PRO A 44 -3.85 -1.32 -29.78
C PRO A 44 -3.91 -2.83 -30.04
N SER A 45 -3.61 -3.29 -31.28
CA SER A 45 -3.56 -4.71 -31.62
C SER A 45 -2.46 -5.47 -30.86
N LEU A 46 -1.43 -4.78 -30.35
CA LEU A 46 -0.40 -5.40 -29.54
C LEU A 46 -0.97 -5.85 -28.17
N VAL A 47 -1.93 -5.14 -27.62
CA VAL A 47 -2.57 -5.56 -26.36
C VAL A 47 -3.23 -6.93 -26.51
N TYR A 48 -3.98 -7.15 -27.62
CA TYR A 48 -4.62 -8.42 -27.92
C TYR A 48 -3.64 -9.56 -28.25
N HIS A 49 -2.36 -9.27 -28.53
CA HIS A 49 -1.32 -10.29 -28.69
C HIS A 49 -0.71 -10.73 -27.36
N HIS A 50 -0.84 -9.90 -26.33
CA HIS A 50 -0.26 -10.17 -25.02
C HIS A 50 -1.28 -10.72 -24.01
N TYR A 51 -2.57 -10.32 -24.15
CA TYR A 51 -3.62 -10.60 -23.17
C TYR A 51 -4.92 -11.04 -23.82
N ASP A 52 -5.56 -12.05 -23.25
CA ASP A 52 -6.84 -12.59 -23.72
C ASP A 52 -8.02 -11.64 -23.38
N GLY A 53 -7.86 -10.80 -22.35
CA GLY A 53 -8.88 -9.86 -21.90
C GLY A 53 -8.36 -8.83 -20.91
N LYS A 54 -9.29 -7.95 -20.46
CA LYS A 54 -8.92 -6.91 -19.51
C LYS A 54 -8.52 -7.49 -18.15
N ASP A 55 -9.19 -8.55 -17.72
CA ASP A 55 -8.97 -9.12 -16.38
C ASP A 55 -7.60 -9.81 -16.31
N ASP A 56 -7.21 -10.54 -17.34
CA ASP A 56 -5.87 -11.10 -17.50
C ASP A 56 -4.78 -10.00 -17.42
N LEU A 57 -4.98 -8.90 -18.16
CA LEU A 57 -4.08 -7.76 -18.12
C LEU A 57 -4.05 -7.07 -16.75
N LEU A 58 -5.20 -6.93 -16.08
CA LEU A 58 -5.26 -6.27 -14.78
C LEU A 58 -4.65 -7.12 -13.65
N VAL A 59 -4.78 -8.44 -13.71
CA VAL A 59 -4.08 -9.36 -12.79
C VAL A 59 -2.57 -9.25 -12.97
N ASP A 60 -2.09 -9.18 -14.22
CA ASP A 60 -0.66 -8.99 -14.53
C ASP A 60 -0.16 -7.60 -14.07
N LEU A 61 -0.97 -6.55 -14.22
CA LEU A 61 -0.67 -5.21 -13.70
C LEU A 61 -0.51 -5.22 -12.18
N MET A 62 -1.44 -5.83 -11.47
CA MET A 62 -1.36 -5.91 -10.00
C MET A 62 -0.15 -6.74 -9.56
N GLY A 63 0.16 -7.84 -10.27
CA GLY A 63 1.35 -8.64 -10.04
C GLY A 63 2.62 -7.82 -10.18
N PHE A 64 2.74 -7.04 -11.26
CA PHE A 64 3.87 -6.15 -11.51
C PHE A 64 4.03 -5.11 -10.39
N LEU A 65 2.95 -4.45 -9.97
CA LEU A 65 3.00 -3.47 -8.88
C LEU A 65 3.41 -4.09 -7.54
N LEU A 66 3.00 -5.33 -7.28
CA LEU A 66 3.39 -6.06 -6.09
C LEU A 66 4.88 -6.47 -6.14
N ASP A 67 5.38 -6.90 -7.31
CA ASP A 67 6.80 -7.23 -7.52
C ASP A 67 7.69 -5.99 -7.29
N GLU A 68 7.26 -4.81 -7.77
CA GLU A 68 7.95 -3.54 -7.54
C GLU A 68 7.94 -3.17 -6.04
N PHE A 69 6.83 -3.41 -5.35
CA PHE A 69 6.75 -3.22 -3.90
C PHE A 69 7.72 -4.15 -3.15
N GLU A 70 7.73 -5.45 -3.45
CA GLU A 70 8.65 -6.42 -2.85
C GLU A 70 10.12 -6.05 -3.11
N ALA A 71 10.45 -5.61 -4.33
CA ALA A 71 11.80 -5.19 -4.68
C ALA A 71 12.22 -3.95 -3.88
N SER A 72 11.35 -2.94 -3.77
CA SER A 72 11.64 -1.71 -3.05
C SER A 72 11.90 -1.95 -1.55
N ILE A 73 11.02 -2.69 -0.88
CA ILE A 73 11.21 -3.01 0.54
C ILE A 73 12.43 -3.90 0.81
N SER A 74 12.84 -4.71 -0.18
CA SER A 74 14.03 -5.55 -0.06
C SER A 74 15.33 -4.75 -0.25
N ASP A 75 15.31 -3.71 -1.07
CA ASP A 75 16.48 -2.92 -1.46
C ASP A 75 16.73 -1.74 -0.51
N SER A 76 15.69 -1.01 -0.15
CA SER A 76 15.76 0.19 0.70
C SER A 76 15.10 0.04 2.08
N GLY A 77 14.31 -0.99 2.30
CA GLY A 77 13.43 -1.10 3.46
C GLY A 77 12.13 -0.32 3.33
N ASP A 78 12.08 0.68 2.47
CA ASP A 78 10.94 1.58 2.28
C ASP A 78 9.99 1.10 1.18
N PRO A 79 8.66 1.25 1.35
CA PRO A 79 7.72 1.01 0.26
C PRO A 79 7.93 2.03 -0.87
N PRO A 80 7.68 1.63 -2.13
CA PRO A 80 7.71 2.57 -3.24
C PRO A 80 6.62 3.63 -3.06
N PRO A 81 6.81 4.84 -3.62
CA PRO A 81 5.77 5.87 -3.59
C PRO A 81 4.46 5.33 -4.19
N VAL A 82 3.40 5.33 -3.40
CA VAL A 82 2.08 4.82 -3.78
C VAL A 82 1.27 5.94 -4.42
N GLY A 83 1.19 5.95 -5.72
CA GLY A 83 0.35 6.90 -6.44
C GLY A 83 1.12 7.64 -7.53
N GLY A 84 0.59 7.61 -8.75
CA GLY A 84 1.15 8.35 -9.89
C GLY A 84 0.75 9.84 -9.87
N GLY A 85 0.73 10.49 -8.71
CA GLY A 85 0.74 11.93 -8.59
C GLY A 85 2.13 12.49 -8.96
N ASP A 86 2.26 13.81 -9.10
CA ASP A 86 3.55 14.48 -9.22
C ASP A 86 4.35 14.23 -7.92
N SER A 87 4.92 13.03 -7.80
CA SER A 87 5.74 12.64 -6.66
C SER A 87 6.90 13.59 -6.62
N GLN A 88 6.95 14.46 -5.62
CA GLN A 88 8.17 15.19 -5.34
C GLN A 88 9.26 14.16 -5.06
N PRO A 89 10.49 14.40 -5.55
CA PRO A 89 11.60 13.52 -5.22
C PRO A 89 11.64 13.31 -3.71
N VAL A 90 11.79 12.07 -3.27
CA VAL A 90 12.04 11.78 -1.86
C VAL A 90 13.29 12.57 -1.50
N ASP A 91 13.19 13.43 -0.50
CA ASP A 91 14.34 14.20 -0.01
C ASP A 91 15.30 13.20 0.65
N GLU A 92 16.36 12.84 -0.05
CA GLU A 92 17.40 11.94 0.45
C GLU A 92 18.09 12.44 1.74
N SER A 93 17.83 13.70 2.11
CA SER A 93 18.30 14.29 3.37
C SER A 93 17.28 14.21 4.52
N ALA A 94 16.07 13.69 4.26
CA ALA A 94 15.09 13.49 5.31
C ALA A 94 15.59 12.42 6.32
N PRO A 95 15.37 12.59 7.63
CA PRO A 95 15.73 11.57 8.61
C PRO A 95 14.99 10.25 8.29
N GLU A 96 15.67 9.13 8.53
CA GLU A 96 15.04 7.82 8.45
C GLU A 96 13.78 7.82 9.36
N ARG A 97 12.67 7.32 8.82
CA ARG A 97 11.44 7.19 9.59
C ARG A 97 11.55 6.05 10.57
N SER A 98 10.91 6.20 11.72
CA SER A 98 10.76 5.08 12.63
C SER A 98 9.79 4.04 12.05
N ALA A 99 9.94 2.78 12.46
CA ALA A 99 9.00 1.73 12.07
C ALA A 99 7.56 2.05 12.55
N ARG A 100 7.44 2.78 13.66
CA ARG A 100 6.15 3.28 14.16
C ARG A 100 5.52 4.30 13.21
N ASP A 101 6.30 5.22 12.66
CA ASP A 101 5.82 6.19 11.68
C ASP A 101 5.37 5.50 10.39
N GLU A 102 6.09 4.47 9.95
CA GLU A 102 5.71 3.68 8.78
C GLU A 102 4.39 2.91 8.98
N LEU A 103 4.18 2.32 10.16
CA LEU A 103 2.90 1.71 10.53
C LEU A 103 1.76 2.74 10.50
N ASP A 104 2.00 3.94 11.03
CA ASP A 104 1.02 5.02 11.00
C ASP A 104 0.69 5.46 9.58
N ILE A 105 1.68 5.63 8.71
CA ILE A 105 1.49 5.96 7.29
C ILE A 105 0.68 4.86 6.59
N TYR A 106 1.03 3.59 6.79
CA TYR A 106 0.31 2.46 6.18
C TYR A 106 -1.18 2.44 6.55
N LEU A 107 -1.48 2.63 7.83
CA LEU A 107 -2.87 2.63 8.32
C LEU A 107 -3.62 3.89 7.91
N THR A 108 -2.95 5.04 7.91
CA THR A 108 -3.52 6.30 7.42
C THR A 108 -3.87 6.23 5.95
N ALA A 109 -2.99 5.65 5.12
CA ALA A 109 -3.24 5.43 3.70
C ALA A 109 -4.53 4.63 3.43
N ALA A 110 -4.92 3.77 4.36
CA ALA A 110 -6.11 2.94 4.23
C ALA A 110 -7.39 3.59 4.81
N VAL A 111 -7.28 4.35 5.90
CA VAL A 111 -8.43 4.90 6.64
C VAL A 111 -8.71 6.35 6.27
N ASP A 112 -7.68 7.15 6.04
CA ASP A 112 -7.74 8.58 5.73
C ASP A 112 -6.66 8.99 4.72
N PRO A 113 -6.66 8.43 3.50
CA PRO A 113 -5.63 8.74 2.50
C PRO A 113 -5.57 10.24 2.16
N ALA A 114 -6.65 10.98 2.39
CA ALA A 114 -6.70 12.42 2.10
C ALA A 114 -5.90 13.28 3.09
N SER A 115 -5.56 12.77 4.26
CA SER A 115 -4.72 13.47 5.24
C SER A 115 -3.22 13.31 4.98
N LEU A 116 -2.83 12.37 4.11
CA LEU A 116 -1.43 12.18 3.74
C LEU A 116 -1.03 13.14 2.63
N ASP A 117 0.16 13.71 2.79
CA ASP A 117 0.80 14.56 1.79
C ASP A 117 2.06 13.86 1.20
N GLY A 118 2.41 14.25 -0.03
CA GLY A 118 3.68 13.85 -0.66
C GLY A 118 3.65 12.48 -1.34
N ALA A 119 4.83 11.87 -1.45
CA ALA A 119 5.06 10.67 -2.27
C ALA A 119 4.31 9.41 -1.77
N TYR A 120 3.92 9.38 -0.51
CA TYR A 120 3.26 8.22 0.12
C TYR A 120 1.75 8.35 0.21
N ALA A 121 1.20 9.48 -0.23
CA ALA A 121 -0.25 9.69 -0.30
C ALA A 121 -0.82 8.92 -1.50
N PRO A 122 -1.58 7.82 -1.30
CA PRO A 122 -2.27 7.19 -2.41
C PRO A 122 -3.37 8.15 -2.89
N ASP A 123 -3.46 8.36 -4.20
CA ASP A 123 -4.58 9.14 -4.68
C ASP A 123 -5.91 8.39 -4.47
N ALA A 124 -6.97 9.16 -4.24
CA ALA A 124 -8.31 8.64 -3.99
C ALA A 124 -8.80 7.66 -5.08
N GLN A 125 -8.43 7.91 -6.32
CA GLN A 125 -8.80 7.06 -7.45
C GLN A 125 -8.08 5.71 -7.38
N PHE A 126 -6.81 5.70 -6.98
CA PHE A 126 -6.04 4.47 -6.79
C PHE A 126 -6.67 3.58 -5.70
N VAL A 127 -7.00 4.16 -4.54
CA VAL A 127 -7.65 3.43 -3.43
C VAL A 127 -9.00 2.84 -3.88
N THR A 128 -9.79 3.62 -4.64
CA THR A 128 -11.07 3.17 -5.19
C THR A 128 -10.86 1.97 -6.13
N VAL A 129 -9.91 2.09 -7.06
CA VAL A 129 -9.59 1.03 -8.02
C VAL A 129 -9.14 -0.25 -7.32
N MET A 130 -8.25 -0.15 -6.32
CA MET A 130 -7.80 -1.32 -5.56
C MET A 130 -8.96 -2.00 -4.82
N THR A 131 -9.91 -1.24 -4.29
CA THR A 131 -11.12 -1.80 -3.68
C THR A 131 -12.01 -2.51 -4.71
N GLU A 132 -12.20 -1.91 -5.90
CA GLU A 132 -12.97 -2.52 -6.99
C GLU A 132 -12.34 -3.83 -7.47
N LEU A 133 -11.01 -3.86 -7.63
CA LEU A 133 -10.26 -5.06 -8.04
C LEU A 133 -10.32 -6.16 -6.97
N ARG A 134 -10.16 -5.79 -5.69
CA ARG A 134 -10.26 -6.75 -4.59
C ARG A 134 -11.66 -7.39 -4.50
N ALA A 135 -12.70 -6.65 -4.84
CA ALA A 135 -14.06 -7.19 -4.89
C ALA A 135 -14.24 -8.27 -5.99
N GLN A 136 -13.43 -8.26 -7.05
CA GLN A 136 -13.47 -9.31 -8.09
C GLN A 136 -13.05 -10.68 -7.55
N ALA A 137 -12.16 -10.72 -6.56
CA ALA A 137 -11.71 -11.96 -5.92
C ALA A 137 -12.86 -12.81 -5.32
N ALA A 138 -14.02 -12.21 -5.07
CA ALA A 138 -15.20 -12.96 -4.62
C ALA A 138 -15.73 -13.94 -5.69
N ASN A 139 -15.48 -13.68 -6.99
CA ASN A 139 -16.04 -14.43 -8.10
C ASN A 139 -15.00 -14.91 -9.11
N ASP A 140 -13.76 -14.47 -9.02
CA ASP A 140 -12.68 -14.78 -9.97
C ASP A 140 -11.46 -15.33 -9.22
N GLU A 141 -10.97 -16.49 -9.66
CA GLU A 141 -9.88 -17.22 -9.00
C GLU A 141 -8.53 -16.52 -9.20
N ALA A 142 -8.27 -15.94 -10.36
CA ALA A 142 -7.01 -15.25 -10.63
C ALA A 142 -6.84 -14.00 -9.74
N TYR A 143 -7.93 -13.24 -9.54
CA TYR A 143 -7.92 -12.14 -8.58
C TYR A 143 -7.74 -12.63 -7.14
N ARG A 144 -8.35 -13.77 -6.77
CA ARG A 144 -8.22 -14.34 -5.43
C ARG A 144 -6.78 -14.77 -5.15
N GLU A 145 -6.16 -15.49 -6.08
CA GLU A 145 -4.76 -15.91 -5.96
C GLU A 145 -3.81 -14.70 -5.84
N HIS A 146 -4.08 -13.63 -6.62
CA HIS A 146 -3.31 -12.40 -6.50
C HIS A 146 -3.44 -11.78 -5.10
N PHE A 147 -4.66 -11.63 -4.58
CA PHE A 147 -4.87 -11.02 -3.27
C PHE A 147 -4.39 -11.89 -2.11
N ASP A 148 -4.43 -13.21 -2.23
CA ASP A 148 -3.80 -14.13 -1.27
C ASP A 148 -2.27 -13.93 -1.23
N ARG A 149 -1.63 -13.70 -2.37
CA ARG A 149 -0.21 -13.33 -2.45
C ARG A 149 0.03 -11.94 -1.85
N SER A 150 -0.76 -10.96 -2.22
CA SER A 150 -0.67 -9.59 -1.75
C SER A 150 -0.80 -9.51 -0.22
N ASP A 151 -1.80 -10.18 0.36
CA ASP A 151 -2.01 -10.20 1.81
C ASP A 151 -0.83 -10.83 2.55
N ARG A 152 -0.17 -11.83 1.97
CA ARG A 152 1.06 -12.41 2.54
C ARG A 152 2.22 -11.44 2.49
N VAL A 153 2.48 -10.80 1.34
CA VAL A 153 3.57 -9.83 1.17
C VAL A 153 3.42 -8.65 2.13
N PHE A 154 2.23 -8.07 2.20
CA PHE A 154 1.95 -7.00 3.16
C PHE A 154 1.98 -7.49 4.61
N GLY A 155 1.62 -8.75 4.87
CA GLY A 155 1.76 -9.38 6.18
C GLY A 155 3.22 -9.45 6.63
N GLU A 156 4.11 -9.92 5.77
CA GLU A 156 5.56 -9.98 6.03
C GLU A 156 6.18 -8.59 6.25
N TYR A 157 5.76 -7.61 5.45
CA TYR A 157 6.15 -6.20 5.64
C TYR A 157 5.71 -5.66 7.01
N LEU A 158 4.45 -5.84 7.38
CA LEU A 158 3.90 -5.40 8.67
C LEU A 158 4.57 -6.14 9.84
N GLU A 159 4.86 -7.43 9.68
CA GLU A 159 5.55 -8.22 10.71
C GLU A 159 6.95 -7.67 11.01
N ARG A 160 7.69 -7.25 9.97
CA ARG A 160 8.96 -6.55 10.12
C ARG A 160 8.78 -5.25 10.89
N LEU A 161 7.85 -4.38 10.46
CA LEU A 161 7.61 -3.09 11.11
C LEU A 161 7.17 -3.23 12.57
N VAL A 162 6.30 -4.19 12.89
CA VAL A 162 5.86 -4.45 14.27
C VAL A 162 7.03 -4.87 15.15
N ARG A 163 7.95 -5.72 14.65
CA ARG A 163 9.14 -6.12 15.41
C ARG A 163 10.12 -4.97 15.59
N GLU A 164 10.36 -4.18 14.56
CA GLU A 164 11.23 -3.00 14.62
C GLU A 164 10.68 -1.95 15.56
N ALA A 165 9.39 -1.60 15.47
CA ALA A 165 8.74 -0.65 16.37
C ALA A 165 8.76 -1.12 17.83
N ALA A 166 8.61 -2.42 18.09
CA ALA A 166 8.74 -2.98 19.42
C ALA A 166 10.19 -2.87 19.96
N ALA A 167 11.20 -3.00 19.10
CA ALA A 167 12.62 -2.86 19.47
C ALA A 167 13.02 -1.39 19.71
N GLU A 168 12.47 -0.43 18.95
CA GLU A 168 12.70 1.01 19.12
C GLU A 168 12.26 1.49 20.52
N THR A 169 11.28 0.83 21.10
CA THR A 169 10.73 1.15 22.42
C THR A 169 11.69 0.86 23.59
N GLU A 170 12.82 0.14 23.36
CA GLU A 170 13.66 -0.40 24.43
C GLU A 170 15.00 0.32 24.69
N ALA A 171 15.32 1.42 24.03
CA ALA A 171 16.66 2.01 24.10
C ALA A 171 16.78 3.45 24.58
N PRO A 172 16.72 3.79 25.90
CA PRO A 172 17.43 4.97 26.35
C PRO A 172 18.76 4.73 27.07
N ASP A 173 19.09 3.55 27.59
CA ASP A 173 20.21 3.44 28.56
C ASP A 173 21.31 2.39 28.29
N GLY A 174 21.55 1.96 27.07
CA GLY A 174 22.76 1.18 26.74
C GLY A 174 22.93 -0.17 27.48
N HIS A 175 21.93 -0.60 28.21
CA HIS A 175 21.85 -1.94 28.79
C HIS A 175 20.87 -2.73 27.93
N ALA A 176 21.37 -3.72 27.21
CA ALA A 176 20.58 -4.71 26.53
C ALA A 176 19.70 -5.47 27.53
N ALA A 177 18.64 -4.83 28.00
CA ALA A 177 17.49 -5.54 28.52
C ALA A 177 16.82 -6.16 27.31
N GLY A 178 16.67 -7.48 27.29
CA GLY A 178 16.07 -8.17 26.14
C GLY A 178 14.71 -7.58 25.84
N ALA A 179 14.48 -7.29 24.54
CA ALA A 179 13.25 -6.74 24.03
C ALA A 179 12.06 -7.42 24.70
N SER A 180 11.22 -6.64 25.40
CA SER A 180 9.96 -7.19 25.87
C SER A 180 9.11 -7.45 24.62
N PRO A 181 8.75 -8.69 24.33
CA PRO A 181 7.90 -8.96 23.15
C PRO A 181 6.63 -8.15 23.30
N PRO A 182 6.00 -7.72 22.19
CA PRO A 182 4.71 -7.08 22.25
C PRO A 182 3.78 -7.92 23.14
N SER A 183 2.91 -7.27 23.91
CA SER A 183 2.00 -7.94 24.85
C SER A 183 1.01 -8.91 24.17
N VAL A 184 0.95 -8.87 22.83
CA VAL A 184 0.16 -9.71 21.94
C VAL A 184 1.11 -10.36 20.93
N PRO A 185 0.90 -11.63 20.50
CA PRO A 185 1.69 -12.24 19.44
C PRO A 185 1.74 -11.38 18.19
N VAL A 186 2.92 -11.29 17.56
CA VAL A 186 3.13 -10.43 16.38
C VAL A 186 2.13 -10.76 15.27
N GLU A 187 1.84 -12.03 15.05
CA GLU A 187 0.90 -12.52 14.04
C GLU A 187 -0.54 -12.02 14.29
N GLU A 188 -0.95 -11.91 15.56
CA GLU A 188 -2.27 -11.37 15.92
C GLU A 188 -2.33 -9.85 15.71
N VAL A 189 -1.23 -9.15 16.00
CA VAL A 189 -1.11 -7.71 15.71
C VAL A 189 -1.22 -7.49 14.20
N VAL A 190 -0.43 -8.20 13.39
CA VAL A 190 -0.43 -8.10 11.93
C VAL A 190 -1.80 -8.38 11.34
N ALA A 191 -2.46 -9.47 11.74
CA ALA A 191 -3.81 -9.81 11.27
C ALA A 191 -4.83 -8.70 11.62
N THR A 192 -4.68 -8.08 12.78
CA THR A 192 -5.52 -6.96 13.20
C THR A 192 -5.27 -5.72 12.34
N LEU A 193 -4.01 -5.37 12.09
CA LEU A 193 -3.63 -4.21 11.25
C LEU A 193 -4.11 -4.38 9.82
N GLN A 194 -3.95 -5.57 9.23
CA GLN A 194 -4.49 -5.88 7.89
C GLN A 194 -6.02 -5.77 7.84
N THR A 195 -6.69 -6.19 8.90
CA THR A 195 -8.16 -6.05 9.00
C THR A 195 -8.57 -4.59 9.07
N PHE A 196 -7.86 -3.76 9.85
CA PHE A 196 -8.09 -2.32 9.91
C PHE A 196 -7.86 -1.65 8.55
N ALA A 197 -6.75 -1.98 7.88
CA ALA A 197 -6.44 -1.42 6.58
C ALA A 197 -7.49 -1.80 5.52
N THR A 198 -7.84 -3.08 5.42
CA THR A 198 -8.84 -3.56 4.45
C THR A 198 -10.22 -2.96 4.73
N GLY A 199 -10.66 -2.96 5.99
CA GLY A 199 -11.93 -2.38 6.40
C GLY A 199 -11.98 -0.86 6.22
N GLY A 200 -10.89 -0.17 6.53
CA GLY A 200 -10.73 1.26 6.34
C GLY A 200 -10.84 1.66 4.87
N MET A 201 -10.05 1.03 4.00
CA MET A 201 -10.07 1.28 2.56
C MET A 201 -11.45 1.02 1.95
N PHE A 202 -12.10 -0.09 2.30
CA PHE A 202 -13.45 -0.40 1.83
C PHE A 202 -14.46 0.67 2.31
N ARG A 203 -14.41 1.06 3.57
CA ARG A 203 -15.32 2.05 4.14
C ARG A 203 -15.08 3.43 3.54
N TRP A 204 -13.83 3.82 3.38
CA TRP A 204 -13.45 5.10 2.79
C TRP A 204 -13.99 5.26 1.36
N THR A 205 -13.88 4.22 0.53
CA THR A 205 -14.33 4.24 -0.86
C THR A 205 -15.84 4.12 -1.03
N THR A 206 -16.56 3.58 -0.05
CA THR A 206 -17.99 3.27 -0.15
C THR A 206 -18.89 4.19 0.69
N THR A 207 -18.31 5.15 1.43
CA THR A 207 -19.06 6.13 2.23
C THR A 207 -18.60 7.56 1.92
N ASN A 208 -19.36 8.55 2.33
CA ASN A 208 -19.06 9.97 2.09
C ASN A 208 -18.12 10.58 3.17
N GLY A 209 -17.31 9.78 3.83
CA GLY A 209 -16.44 10.25 4.92
C GLY A 209 -17.21 10.54 6.21
N GLY A 210 -16.65 11.41 7.06
CA GLY A 210 -17.29 11.88 8.28
C GLY A 210 -16.61 11.41 9.56
N ALA A 211 -17.30 11.55 10.69
CA ALA A 211 -16.75 11.30 12.03
C ALA A 211 -16.16 9.89 12.26
N TRP A 212 -16.53 8.92 11.44
CA TRP A 212 -15.97 7.57 11.55
C TRP A 212 -14.45 7.53 11.27
N VAL A 213 -13.92 8.46 10.47
CA VAL A 213 -12.49 8.54 10.16
C VAL A 213 -11.72 8.87 11.44
N ASP A 214 -12.15 9.95 12.14
CA ASP A 214 -11.55 10.38 13.40
C ASP A 214 -11.67 9.28 14.47
N ASP A 215 -12.84 8.66 14.60
CA ASP A 215 -13.08 7.55 15.54
C ASP A 215 -12.19 6.33 15.23
N SER A 216 -12.00 6.02 13.95
CA SER A 216 -11.16 4.90 13.52
C SER A 216 -9.68 5.19 13.78
N ARG A 217 -9.22 6.41 13.47
CA ARG A 217 -7.86 6.86 13.78
C ARG A 217 -7.57 6.74 15.28
N ALA A 218 -8.41 7.34 16.12
CA ALA A 218 -8.27 7.26 17.58
C ALA A 218 -8.28 5.80 18.08
N GLY A 219 -9.10 4.93 17.46
CA GLY A 219 -9.14 3.51 17.79
C GLY A 219 -7.86 2.77 17.41
N ILE A 220 -7.28 3.07 16.24
CA ILE A 220 -6.02 2.51 15.75
C ILE A 220 -4.86 2.97 16.65
N ASP A 221 -4.78 4.28 16.92
CA ASP A 221 -3.73 4.86 17.77
C ASP A 221 -3.77 4.22 19.16
N GLY A 222 -4.94 4.16 19.80
CA GLY A 222 -5.09 3.52 21.09
C GLY A 222 -4.88 1.99 21.08
N TYR A 223 -5.00 1.31 19.93
CA TYR A 223 -4.60 -0.08 19.78
C TYR A 223 -3.07 -0.19 19.72
N LEU A 224 -2.41 0.59 18.86
CA LEU A 224 -0.96 0.58 18.71
C LEU A 224 -0.24 0.99 20.01
N GLU A 225 -0.75 1.97 20.76
CA GLU A 225 -0.22 2.34 22.08
C GLU A 225 -0.26 1.20 23.10
N ARG A 226 -1.25 0.30 22.99
CA ARG A 226 -1.37 -0.85 23.88
C ARG A 226 -0.49 -2.03 23.49
N VAL A 227 -0.30 -2.26 22.18
CA VAL A 227 0.47 -3.40 21.69
C VAL A 227 1.95 -3.07 21.44
N LEU A 228 2.24 -1.79 21.21
CA LEU A 228 3.58 -1.23 21.00
C LEU A 228 3.76 -0.02 21.91
N PRO A 229 3.86 -0.22 23.26
CA PRO A 229 4.00 0.90 24.18
C PRO A 229 5.29 1.69 23.87
N LEU A 230 5.14 3.00 23.68
CA LEU A 230 6.27 3.91 23.62
C LEU A 230 6.85 4.08 25.02
N VAL A 231 8.16 4.08 25.16
CA VAL A 231 8.81 4.57 26.37
C VAL A 231 8.72 6.08 26.31
N GLU A 232 7.98 6.70 27.25
CA GLU A 232 8.06 8.14 27.44
C GLU A 232 9.51 8.47 27.80
N THR A 233 10.22 9.15 26.92
CA THR A 233 11.48 9.80 27.30
C THR A 233 11.09 10.90 28.28
N ASP A 234 11.34 10.68 29.58
CA ASP A 234 11.31 11.75 30.57
C ASP A 234 12.23 12.86 30.07
N GLU A 235 11.66 13.98 29.57
CA GLU A 235 12.42 15.20 29.37
C GLU A 235 12.97 15.59 30.76
N ALA A 236 14.19 15.20 31.01
CA ALA A 236 14.91 15.62 32.20
C ALA A 236 15.16 17.13 32.12
N ASP A 237 14.58 17.80 33.07
CA ASP A 237 14.66 19.24 33.48
C ASP A 237 16.10 19.80 33.46
#